data_fa8c80720f24082ccc8853dfd1cbf97a
#
_entry.id   fa8c80720f24082ccc8853dfd1cbf97a
#
_cell.length_a   1.000
_cell.length_b   1.000
_cell.length_c   1.000
_cell.angle_alpha   90.00
_cell.angle_beta   90.00
_cell.angle_gamma   90.00
#
_symmetry.space_group_name_H-M   'P 1'
#
loop_
_entity.id
_entity.type
_entity.pdbx_description
1 polymer ?
#
loop_
_entity_poly.entity_id
_entity_poly.type
_entity_poly.pdbx_seq_one_letter_code
_entity_poly.pdbx_strand_id
1 'polypeptide(L)'
;MGPHLSNVQQLYATEDKKIDVFFVGSSHVYGGINPDVLWQQRGIASFDLACSGQDKQSAVRFLKEALKTQSPKVVFVDIFSATYEKGAVQGNVYRNMLSMDLSPNSVGLVHDYFEKYDMDYILKWPIVHTRYRELEPYDFVQFPFSEYGRGFCSRYSIGMIDPGIEAGLAGDAVPISETNKTFVDDLVKLAEEQDFSLVLMILPYQMKAEDQVIYNGIFEYAAAKGIECLNFNASSGSAYAPAIDTGLDYTADFMDHGHLNIFGAEKLSTWLGMYLAERYDLADHRGDPSYRMWDESAAYQGHLALWEMLPVTGDPVSYASAIGAIPDVETILTVPAQGLPGDISDGVLHALDILGAPQELAQSGGTCIVKNREVLAYLDNTDKQKNASISLDLDCFHTIHAEKTADGEQIVLFDRERIFLELNGLGILVYDPVLGEKLDMRFFE
;
A
#
# COMPACT_ATOMS: atom_id res chain seq x y z
N MET A 1 15.71 -3.61 0.17
CA MET A 1 15.30 -2.75 1.33
C MET A 1 13.86 -3.13 1.64
N GLY A 2 13.43 -3.16 2.90
CA GLY A 2 12.03 -3.52 3.19
C GLY A 2 11.06 -2.43 2.70
N PRO A 3 9.78 -2.74 2.49
CA PRO A 3 8.77 -1.82 1.95
C PRO A 3 8.67 -0.49 2.71
N HIS A 4 9.03 -0.48 3.98
CA HIS A 4 8.95 0.71 4.83
C HIS A 4 10.01 1.79 4.58
N LEU A 5 11.07 1.50 3.83
CA LEU A 5 12.08 2.49 3.43
C LEU A 5 11.71 3.19 2.12
N SER A 6 10.83 2.57 1.34
CA SER A 6 10.41 3.09 0.05
C SER A 6 9.37 4.21 0.14
N ASN A 7 8.61 4.31 1.24
CA ASN A 7 7.51 5.27 1.36
C ASN A 7 7.96 6.72 1.18
N VAL A 8 9.03 7.14 1.88
CA VAL A 8 9.56 8.50 1.72
C VAL A 8 10.29 8.68 0.38
N GLN A 9 10.88 7.61 -0.16
CA GLN A 9 11.58 7.68 -1.45
C GLN A 9 10.63 7.94 -2.62
N GLN A 10 9.35 7.54 -2.52
CA GLN A 10 8.33 7.89 -3.52
C GLN A 10 8.12 9.40 -3.64
N LEU A 11 8.36 10.16 -2.55
CA LEU A 11 8.32 11.62 -2.60
C LEU A 11 9.31 12.18 -3.63
N TYR A 12 10.53 11.63 -3.70
CA TYR A 12 11.56 12.09 -4.62
C TYR A 12 11.26 11.75 -6.09
N ALA A 13 10.42 10.74 -6.33
CA ALA A 13 9.94 10.41 -7.67
C ALA A 13 8.71 11.24 -8.08
N THR A 14 8.10 11.98 -7.15
CA THR A 14 6.93 12.81 -7.43
C THR A 14 7.36 14.16 -7.99
N GLU A 15 6.73 14.60 -9.09
CA GLU A 15 6.97 15.91 -9.69
C GLU A 15 6.72 17.06 -8.69
N ASP A 16 7.43 18.17 -8.88
CA ASP A 16 7.31 19.34 -8.01
C ASP A 16 5.88 19.90 -8.00
N LYS A 17 5.43 20.29 -6.80
CA LYS A 17 4.15 20.97 -6.57
C LYS A 17 2.91 20.18 -7.03
N LYS A 18 2.97 18.86 -6.92
CA LYS A 18 1.85 17.99 -7.27
C LYS A 18 1.05 17.53 -6.06
N ILE A 19 1.57 17.63 -4.85
CA ILE A 19 0.92 17.15 -3.65
C ILE A 19 0.15 18.28 -2.98
N ASP A 20 -1.18 18.12 -2.88
CA ASP A 20 -2.07 19.08 -2.21
C ASP A 20 -2.11 18.86 -0.70
N VAL A 21 -2.03 17.60 -0.25
CA VAL A 21 -2.21 17.23 1.15
C VAL A 21 -1.12 16.26 1.58
N PHE A 22 -0.44 16.59 2.67
CA PHE A 22 0.43 15.65 3.37
C PHE A 22 -0.23 15.12 4.63
N PHE A 23 -0.06 13.82 4.85
CA PHE A 23 -0.28 13.18 6.15
C PHE A 23 1.07 12.76 6.71
N VAL A 24 1.46 13.33 7.84
CA VAL A 24 2.79 13.17 8.43
C VAL A 24 2.66 12.37 9.73
N GLY A 25 3.46 11.31 9.88
CA GLY A 25 3.42 10.50 11.10
C GLY A 25 4.12 9.15 11.00
N SER A 26 3.73 8.25 11.88
CA SER A 26 4.32 6.92 11.99
C SER A 26 3.57 5.87 11.17
N SER A 27 3.68 4.60 11.59
CA SER A 27 2.93 3.48 11.01
C SER A 27 1.41 3.63 11.14
N HIS A 28 0.91 4.46 12.01
CA HIS A 28 -0.50 4.81 12.11
C HIS A 28 -0.97 5.53 10.85
N VAL A 29 -0.16 6.46 10.32
CA VAL A 29 -0.45 7.19 9.08
C VAL A 29 -0.35 6.27 7.87
N TYR A 30 0.82 5.68 7.60
CA TYR A 30 0.99 4.89 6.39
C TYR A 30 0.18 3.58 6.36
N GLY A 31 -0.37 3.13 7.48
CA GLY A 31 -1.28 1.99 7.54
C GLY A 31 -2.74 2.37 7.72
N GLY A 32 -3.03 3.63 8.05
CA GLY A 32 -4.37 4.07 8.41
C GLY A 32 -5.01 5.06 7.45
N ILE A 33 -4.23 5.73 6.61
CA ILE A 33 -4.75 6.67 5.62
C ILE A 33 -4.35 6.16 4.24
N ASN A 34 -5.32 5.97 3.36
CA ASN A 34 -5.10 5.51 1.99
C ASN A 34 -5.29 6.67 1.01
N PRO A 35 -4.19 7.26 0.48
CA PRO A 35 -4.25 8.34 -0.50
C PRO A 35 -5.03 7.99 -1.76
N ASP A 36 -5.04 6.72 -2.17
CA ASP A 36 -5.75 6.28 -3.37
C ASP A 36 -7.28 6.33 -3.21
N VAL A 37 -7.79 6.21 -1.97
CA VAL A 37 -9.22 6.44 -1.67
C VAL A 37 -9.58 7.91 -1.86
N LEU A 38 -8.73 8.84 -1.38
CA LEU A 38 -8.94 10.28 -1.58
C LEU A 38 -8.89 10.65 -3.06
N TRP A 39 -7.96 10.04 -3.80
CA TRP A 39 -7.84 10.21 -5.24
C TRP A 39 -9.09 9.70 -5.98
N GLN A 40 -9.47 8.46 -5.77
CA GLN A 40 -10.62 7.85 -6.47
C GLN A 40 -11.92 8.58 -6.19
N GLN A 41 -12.16 8.98 -4.94
CA GLN A 41 -13.41 9.62 -4.55
C GLN A 41 -13.47 11.12 -4.87
N ARG A 42 -12.34 11.84 -4.80
CA ARG A 42 -12.31 13.31 -4.82
C ARG A 42 -11.27 13.92 -5.77
N GLY A 43 -10.38 13.13 -6.35
CA GLY A 43 -9.27 13.63 -7.16
C GLY A 43 -8.21 14.40 -6.37
N ILE A 44 -8.16 14.21 -5.05
CA ILE A 44 -7.20 14.90 -4.17
C ILE A 44 -5.84 14.21 -4.26
N ALA A 45 -4.82 14.96 -4.66
CA ALA A 45 -3.45 14.48 -4.70
C ALA A 45 -2.82 14.54 -3.30
N SER A 46 -2.90 13.44 -2.56
CA SER A 46 -2.36 13.32 -1.21
C SER A 46 -1.19 12.35 -1.12
N PHE A 47 -0.44 12.43 -0.02
CA PHE A 47 0.75 11.61 0.21
C PHE A 47 0.97 11.36 1.71
N ASP A 48 1.28 10.11 2.07
CA ASP A 48 1.66 9.73 3.44
C ASP A 48 3.16 9.91 3.63
N LEU A 49 3.55 11.05 4.18
CA LEU A 49 4.92 11.36 4.54
C LEU A 49 5.26 10.71 5.89
N ALA A 50 5.28 9.40 5.90
CA ALA A 50 5.31 8.59 7.11
C ALA A 50 6.38 7.51 7.07
N CYS A 51 6.95 7.21 8.24
CA CYS A 51 7.96 6.18 8.40
C CYS A 51 7.70 5.39 9.70
N SER A 52 8.15 4.13 9.73
CA SER A 52 7.99 3.27 10.92
C SER A 52 8.58 3.92 12.17
N GLY A 53 7.73 4.12 13.20
CA GLY A 53 8.13 4.76 14.45
C GLY A 53 8.66 6.18 14.28
N GLN A 54 8.14 6.92 13.30
CA GLN A 54 8.49 8.32 13.09
C GLN A 54 8.17 9.14 14.35
N ASP A 55 9.16 9.80 14.86
CA ASP A 55 9.06 10.66 16.03
C ASP A 55 8.97 12.14 15.66
N LYS A 56 8.88 13.00 16.67
CA LYS A 56 8.73 14.46 16.52
C LYS A 56 9.83 15.09 15.68
N GLN A 57 11.09 14.70 15.92
CA GLN A 57 12.25 15.24 15.20
C GLN A 57 12.22 14.80 13.73
N SER A 58 11.96 13.52 13.48
CA SER A 58 11.83 13.00 12.12
C SER A 58 10.67 13.65 11.37
N ALA A 59 9.50 13.78 12.00
CA ALA A 59 8.33 14.39 11.37
C ALA A 59 8.62 15.81 10.85
N VAL A 60 9.24 16.65 11.67
CA VAL A 60 9.65 18.01 11.28
C VAL A 60 10.70 17.98 10.15
N ARG A 61 11.71 17.08 10.22
CA ARG A 61 12.76 16.98 9.21
C ARG A 61 12.22 16.47 7.86
N PHE A 62 11.34 15.47 7.89
CA PHE A 62 10.69 14.97 6.68
C PHE A 62 9.80 16.03 6.03
N LEU A 63 9.03 16.76 6.83
CA LEU A 63 8.22 17.85 6.31
C LEU A 63 9.10 18.96 5.67
N LYS A 64 10.18 19.37 6.33
CA LYS A 64 11.16 20.32 5.74
C LYS A 64 11.78 19.79 4.45
N GLU A 65 11.99 18.48 4.33
CA GLU A 65 12.53 17.88 3.11
C GLU A 65 11.49 17.93 1.99
N ALA A 66 10.24 17.54 2.27
CA ALA A 66 9.16 17.55 1.31
C ALA A 66 8.84 18.97 0.77
N LEU A 67 8.87 19.95 1.65
CA LEU A 67 8.58 21.36 1.31
C LEU A 67 9.66 22.02 0.41
N LYS A 68 10.77 21.33 0.11
CA LYS A 68 11.72 21.84 -0.89
C LYS A 68 11.17 21.78 -2.30
N THR A 69 10.34 20.81 -2.59
CA THR A 69 9.78 20.53 -3.92
C THR A 69 8.26 20.63 -3.96
N GLN A 70 7.60 20.42 -2.83
CA GLN A 70 6.14 20.42 -2.74
C GLN A 70 5.61 21.66 -2.04
N SER A 71 4.39 22.05 -2.38
CA SER A 71 3.69 23.21 -1.81
C SER A 71 2.26 22.80 -1.46
N PRO A 72 2.08 22.00 -0.39
CA PRO A 72 0.76 21.49 0.00
C PRO A 72 -0.14 22.65 0.47
N LYS A 73 -1.45 22.50 0.29
CA LYS A 73 -2.45 23.39 0.88
C LYS A 73 -2.73 23.05 2.34
N VAL A 74 -2.64 21.74 2.66
CA VAL A 74 -2.95 21.25 4.00
C VAL A 74 -1.93 20.19 4.42
N VAL A 75 -1.51 20.25 5.68
CA VAL A 75 -0.64 19.25 6.30
C VAL A 75 -1.29 18.75 7.58
N PHE A 76 -1.59 17.46 7.61
CA PHE A 76 -2.02 16.76 8.81
C PHE A 76 -0.81 16.15 9.49
N VAL A 77 -0.70 16.32 10.81
CA VAL A 77 0.38 15.71 11.60
C VAL A 77 -0.23 14.85 12.71
N ASP A 78 0.04 13.55 12.64
CA ASP A 78 -0.32 12.60 13.69
C ASP A 78 0.62 12.79 14.90
N ILE A 79 0.03 13.10 16.04
CA ILE A 79 0.77 13.38 17.29
C ILE A 79 1.01 12.13 18.13
N PHE A 80 0.79 10.93 17.62
CA PHE A 80 1.01 9.67 18.35
C PHE A 80 2.36 9.63 19.07
N SER A 81 3.43 10.04 18.38
CA SER A 81 4.78 10.04 18.95
C SER A 81 5.01 11.07 20.07
N ALA A 82 4.06 11.95 20.32
CA ALA A 82 4.19 12.97 21.36
C ALA A 82 4.14 12.41 22.79
N THR A 83 3.67 11.18 22.97
CA THR A 83 3.70 10.46 24.27
C THR A 83 5.10 9.91 24.59
N TYR A 84 6.00 9.83 23.60
CA TYR A 84 7.37 9.35 23.82
C TYR A 84 8.27 10.49 24.33
N GLU A 85 8.63 10.46 25.62
CA GLU A 85 9.53 11.45 26.20
C GLU A 85 10.99 11.29 25.75
N LYS A 86 11.44 10.07 25.43
CA LYS A 86 12.82 9.69 25.19
C LYS A 86 13.09 9.21 23.76
N GLY A 87 12.59 9.92 22.77
CA GLY A 87 12.94 9.60 21.38
C GLY A 87 12.53 8.19 20.91
N ALA A 88 12.72 7.92 19.62
CA ALA A 88 12.36 6.66 19.01
C ALA A 88 13.28 5.50 19.47
N VAL A 89 12.74 4.27 19.40
CA VAL A 89 13.53 3.04 19.54
C VAL A 89 14.66 3.05 18.52
N GLN A 90 15.87 2.67 18.90
CA GLN A 90 17.10 2.76 18.09
C GLN A 90 16.92 2.22 16.65
N GLY A 91 16.17 1.11 16.47
CA GLY A 91 15.88 0.57 15.13
C GLY A 91 15.01 1.51 14.27
N ASN A 92 14.11 2.26 14.87
CA ASN A 92 13.29 3.26 14.17
C ASN A 92 14.11 4.49 13.79
N VAL A 93 15.03 4.93 14.66
CA VAL A 93 15.98 6.01 14.35
C VAL A 93 16.75 5.70 13.06
N TYR A 94 17.28 4.48 12.93
CA TYR A 94 17.97 4.06 11.71
C TYR A 94 17.06 4.07 10.48
N ARG A 95 15.85 3.56 10.59
CA ARG A 95 14.86 3.57 9.48
C ARG A 95 14.56 4.98 9.02
N ASN A 96 14.30 5.89 9.96
CA ASN A 96 14.04 7.30 9.66
C ASN A 96 15.22 7.96 8.96
N MET A 97 16.46 7.76 9.44
CA MET A 97 17.65 8.31 8.81
C MET A 97 17.89 7.74 7.40
N LEU A 98 17.63 6.44 7.20
CA LEU A 98 17.83 5.79 5.89
C LEU A 98 16.80 6.21 4.85
N SER A 99 15.61 6.62 5.27
CA SER A 99 14.49 6.96 4.37
C SER A 99 14.68 8.26 3.61
N MET A 100 15.50 9.20 4.12
CA MET A 100 15.81 10.45 3.41
C MET A 100 17.10 10.34 2.61
N ASP A 101 17.15 10.99 1.44
CA ASP A 101 18.39 11.20 0.71
C ASP A 101 19.35 12.14 1.46
N LEU A 102 20.62 12.13 1.06
CA LEU A 102 21.62 13.00 1.68
C LEU A 102 21.28 14.47 1.44
N SER A 103 20.95 15.16 2.50
CA SER A 103 20.49 16.54 2.47
C SER A 103 20.81 17.26 3.79
N PRO A 104 20.70 18.60 3.85
CA PRO A 104 20.79 19.30 5.13
C PRO A 104 19.81 18.82 6.20
N ASN A 105 18.63 18.33 5.81
CA ASN A 105 17.63 17.79 6.72
C ASN A 105 18.03 16.41 7.24
N SER A 106 18.55 15.50 6.40
CA SER A 106 19.02 14.20 6.84
C SER A 106 20.27 14.32 7.75
N VAL A 107 21.17 15.24 7.43
CA VAL A 107 22.34 15.57 8.29
C VAL A 107 21.88 16.15 9.64
N GLY A 108 20.90 17.07 9.60
CA GLY A 108 20.30 17.64 10.80
C GLY A 108 19.60 16.58 11.66
N LEU A 109 18.93 15.60 11.06
CA LEU A 109 18.29 14.50 11.79
C LEU A 109 19.32 13.65 12.55
N VAL A 110 20.48 13.37 11.94
CA VAL A 110 21.59 12.69 12.64
C VAL A 110 22.02 13.49 13.86
N HIS A 111 22.18 14.81 13.72
CA HIS A 111 22.52 15.67 14.82
C HIS A 111 21.44 15.68 15.92
N ASP A 112 20.18 15.73 15.54
CA ASP A 112 19.06 15.75 16.49
C ASP A 112 19.00 14.48 17.35
N TYR A 113 19.39 13.33 16.79
CA TYR A 113 19.43 12.06 17.53
C TYR A 113 20.67 11.84 18.38
N PHE A 114 21.84 12.27 17.90
CA PHE A 114 23.12 11.91 18.50
C PHE A 114 23.84 13.08 19.15
N GLU A 115 23.29 14.30 19.07
CA GLU A 115 23.93 15.55 19.52
C GLU A 115 25.32 15.78 18.91
N LYS A 116 25.58 15.13 17.77
CA LYS A 116 26.85 15.24 17.01
C LYS A 116 26.60 14.95 15.53
N TYR A 117 27.51 15.40 14.68
CA TYR A 117 27.56 15.04 13.27
C TYR A 117 28.37 13.76 13.09
N ASP A 118 27.69 12.63 13.15
CA ASP A 118 28.32 11.31 13.00
C ASP A 118 28.37 10.94 11.52
N MET A 119 29.57 10.91 10.94
CA MET A 119 29.78 10.68 9.51
C MET A 119 29.36 9.29 9.07
N ASP A 120 29.42 8.31 9.95
CA ASP A 120 28.99 6.95 9.63
C ASP A 120 27.50 6.89 9.36
N TYR A 121 26.70 7.65 10.12
CA TYR A 121 25.24 7.75 9.90
C TYR A 121 24.87 8.74 8.79
N ILE A 122 25.61 9.85 8.66
CA ILE A 122 25.40 10.81 7.58
C ILE A 122 25.61 10.14 6.21
N LEU A 123 26.73 9.42 6.06
CA LEU A 123 27.06 8.73 4.81
C LEU A 123 26.36 7.36 4.66
N LYS A 124 25.64 6.92 5.71
CA LYS A 124 24.93 5.62 5.77
C LYS A 124 25.85 4.40 5.59
N TRP A 125 27.15 4.58 5.70
CA TRP A 125 28.17 3.58 5.39
C TRP A 125 28.11 2.32 6.26
N PRO A 126 27.98 2.39 7.59
CA PRO A 126 27.96 1.19 8.43
C PRO A 126 26.73 0.32 8.16
N ILE A 127 25.64 0.93 7.71
CA ILE A 127 24.35 0.26 7.52
C ILE A 127 24.30 -0.42 6.15
N VAL A 128 24.97 0.15 5.14
CA VAL A 128 24.94 -0.34 3.75
C VAL A 128 26.18 -1.16 3.40
N HIS A 129 27.34 -0.84 4.00
CA HIS A 129 28.63 -1.38 3.56
C HIS A 129 28.91 -2.83 4.00
N THR A 130 28.25 -3.34 5.03
CA THR A 130 28.37 -4.75 5.42
C THR A 130 27.45 -5.66 4.61
N ARG A 131 26.39 -5.13 4.03
CA ARG A 131 25.37 -5.89 3.32
C ARG A 131 25.85 -6.49 1.99
N TYR A 132 26.90 -5.97 1.37
CA TYR A 132 27.46 -6.57 0.16
C TYR A 132 27.93 -8.03 0.33
N ARG A 133 28.09 -8.50 1.57
CA ARG A 133 28.45 -9.89 1.90
C ARG A 133 27.24 -10.82 2.04
N GLU A 134 26.05 -10.23 2.10
CA GLU A 134 24.80 -10.91 2.40
C GLU A 134 23.71 -10.50 1.37
N LEU A 135 24.16 -10.22 0.13
CA LEU A 135 23.23 -9.83 -0.94
C LEU A 135 22.36 -11.03 -1.32
N GLU A 136 21.06 -10.79 -1.35
CA GLU A 136 20.04 -11.72 -1.77
C GLU A 136 19.45 -11.27 -3.12
N PRO A 137 18.83 -12.15 -3.91
CA PRO A 137 18.23 -11.78 -5.20
C PRO A 137 17.27 -10.59 -5.10
N TYR A 138 16.50 -10.47 -4.02
CA TYR A 138 15.58 -9.36 -3.80
C TYR A 138 16.26 -8.00 -3.54
N ASP A 139 17.56 -7.95 -3.28
CA ASP A 139 18.30 -6.68 -3.18
C ASP A 139 18.48 -6.00 -4.54
N PHE A 140 18.29 -6.73 -5.61
CA PHE A 140 18.39 -6.26 -7.00
C PHE A 140 17.02 -6.08 -7.66
N VAL A 141 15.94 -6.46 -6.99
CA VAL A 141 14.59 -6.26 -7.47
C VAL A 141 14.11 -4.89 -7.02
N GLN A 142 13.71 -4.06 -7.97
CA GLN A 142 12.97 -2.84 -7.66
C GLN A 142 11.55 -3.28 -7.32
N PHE A 143 11.19 -3.16 -6.04
CA PHE A 143 9.82 -3.50 -5.63
C PHE A 143 8.86 -2.47 -6.24
N PRO A 144 7.82 -2.88 -6.95
CA PRO A 144 6.83 -1.97 -7.50
C PRO A 144 6.16 -1.10 -6.43
N PHE A 145 6.11 -1.56 -5.18
CA PHE A 145 5.68 -0.76 -4.02
C PHE A 145 6.43 0.57 -3.84
N SER A 146 7.63 0.73 -4.43
CA SER A 146 8.33 2.02 -4.39
C SER A 146 7.69 3.08 -5.29
N GLU A 147 6.90 2.67 -6.28
CA GLU A 147 6.30 3.58 -7.26
C GLU A 147 4.83 3.88 -6.97
N TYR A 148 4.11 2.98 -6.28
CA TYR A 148 2.67 3.04 -6.06
C TYR A 148 2.34 3.10 -4.56
N GLY A 149 1.11 3.55 -4.20
CA GLY A 149 0.60 3.66 -2.84
C GLY A 149 0.78 5.03 -2.18
N ARG A 150 1.50 5.94 -2.81
CA ARG A 150 1.68 7.32 -2.28
C ARG A 150 2.02 7.36 -0.78
N GLY A 151 2.90 6.45 -0.35
CA GLY A 151 3.30 6.29 1.05
C GLY A 151 2.46 5.27 1.84
N PHE A 152 1.30 4.87 1.34
CA PHE A 152 0.42 3.90 1.99
C PHE A 152 0.97 2.47 1.94
N CYS A 153 0.77 1.73 3.02
CA CYS A 153 1.10 0.32 3.13
C CYS A 153 -0.14 -0.48 3.56
N SER A 154 -0.78 -1.11 2.60
CA SER A 154 -1.99 -1.91 2.82
C SER A 154 -1.74 -3.12 3.74
N ARG A 155 -2.75 -3.44 4.56
CA ARG A 155 -2.71 -4.54 5.53
C ARG A 155 -4.06 -5.23 5.55
N TYR A 156 -4.07 -6.55 5.33
CA TYR A 156 -5.30 -7.32 5.16
C TYR A 156 -5.66 -8.18 6.36
N SER A 157 -4.75 -8.36 7.33
CA SER A 157 -5.03 -9.15 8.53
C SER A 157 -6.06 -8.44 9.42
N ILE A 158 -6.90 -9.24 10.08
CA ILE A 158 -7.91 -8.78 11.03
C ILE A 158 -7.47 -9.20 12.42
N GLY A 159 -7.26 -8.21 13.28
CA GLY A 159 -7.03 -8.38 14.70
C GLY A 159 -8.18 -7.74 15.48
N MET A 160 -8.77 -8.49 16.41
CA MET A 160 -9.83 -7.95 17.26
C MET A 160 -9.23 -7.08 18.36
N ILE A 161 -9.75 -5.85 18.50
CA ILE A 161 -9.43 -4.96 19.60
C ILE A 161 -10.64 -4.86 20.52
N ASP A 162 -10.40 -4.81 21.82
CA ASP A 162 -11.44 -4.49 22.79
C ASP A 162 -11.43 -2.98 23.11
N PRO A 163 -12.37 -2.20 22.55
CA PRO A 163 -12.44 -0.77 22.81
C PRO A 163 -12.89 -0.47 24.25
N GLY A 164 -13.48 -1.45 24.94
CA GLY A 164 -14.01 -1.31 26.29
C GLY A 164 -12.94 -1.07 27.35
N ILE A 165 -11.71 -1.48 27.11
CA ILE A 165 -10.58 -1.29 28.04
C ILE A 165 -10.28 0.20 28.25
N GLU A 166 -10.45 1.00 27.21
CA GLU A 166 -10.12 2.42 27.19
C GLU A 166 -11.37 3.32 27.20
N ALA A 167 -12.54 2.73 27.28
CA ALA A 167 -13.80 3.48 27.32
C ALA A 167 -13.86 4.39 28.57
N GLY A 168 -14.15 5.67 28.38
CA GLY A 168 -14.31 6.64 29.47
C GLY A 168 -13.02 7.31 29.92
N LEU A 169 -11.99 7.35 29.05
CA LEU A 169 -10.79 8.17 29.28
C LEU A 169 -11.18 9.62 29.52
N ALA A 170 -10.66 10.18 30.62
CA ALA A 170 -11.04 11.49 31.11
C ALA A 170 -10.67 12.63 30.15
N GLY A 171 -11.51 13.66 30.11
CA GLY A 171 -11.19 14.93 29.45
C GLY A 171 -10.10 15.76 30.12
N ASP A 172 -9.45 15.23 31.17
CA ASP A 172 -8.36 15.89 31.87
C ASP A 172 -7.16 16.09 30.97
N ALA A 173 -6.40 17.17 31.21
CA ALA A 173 -5.19 17.50 30.49
C ALA A 173 -4.03 17.66 31.47
N VAL A 174 -2.86 17.14 31.09
CA VAL A 174 -1.60 17.48 31.77
C VAL A 174 -0.95 18.67 31.07
N PRO A 175 -0.20 19.52 31.76
CA PRO A 175 0.55 20.59 31.14
C PRO A 175 1.48 20.05 30.04
N ILE A 176 1.45 20.68 28.88
CA ILE A 176 2.30 20.28 27.76
C ILE A 176 3.78 20.38 28.13
N SER A 177 4.56 19.33 27.79
CA SER A 177 6.01 19.33 28.02
C SER A 177 6.73 20.31 27.08
N GLU A 178 7.93 20.78 27.48
CA GLU A 178 8.73 21.69 26.64
C GLU A 178 9.11 21.08 25.27
N THR A 179 9.34 19.76 25.22
CA THR A 179 9.62 19.06 23.95
C THR A 179 8.39 19.05 23.04
N ASN A 180 7.20 18.86 23.57
CA ASN A 180 5.96 18.92 22.79
C ASN A 180 5.60 20.35 22.37
N LYS A 181 5.89 21.36 23.22
CA LYS A 181 5.74 22.76 22.84
C LYS A 181 6.65 23.10 21.64
N THR A 182 7.94 22.76 21.73
CA THR A 182 8.89 22.98 20.64
C THR A 182 8.43 22.32 19.37
N PHE A 183 7.93 21.08 19.43
CA PHE A 183 7.40 20.36 18.29
C PHE A 183 6.22 21.09 17.63
N VAL A 184 5.22 21.51 18.42
CA VAL A 184 4.07 22.28 17.91
C VAL A 184 4.52 23.62 17.34
N ASP A 185 5.42 24.33 18.04
CA ASP A 185 5.92 25.65 17.61
C ASP A 185 6.71 25.56 16.30
N ASP A 186 7.53 24.51 16.09
CA ASP A 186 8.23 24.25 14.85
C ASP A 186 7.26 24.00 13.69
N LEU A 187 6.19 23.23 13.93
CA LEU A 187 5.17 22.98 12.90
C LEU A 187 4.39 24.25 12.56
N VAL A 188 3.97 25.04 13.55
CA VAL A 188 3.30 26.34 13.33
C VAL A 188 4.18 27.28 12.51
N LYS A 189 5.46 27.39 12.87
CA LYS A 189 6.42 28.20 12.14
C LYS A 189 6.55 27.77 10.68
N LEU A 190 6.63 26.45 10.43
CA LEU A 190 6.67 25.92 9.05
C LEU A 190 5.40 26.23 8.27
N ALA A 191 4.23 26.13 8.92
CA ALA A 191 2.95 26.44 8.29
C ALA A 191 2.89 27.94 7.89
N GLU A 192 3.33 28.83 8.75
CA GLU A 192 3.40 30.27 8.46
C GLU A 192 4.41 30.60 7.34
N GLU A 193 5.60 29.98 7.38
CA GLU A 193 6.67 30.23 6.41
C GLU A 193 6.34 29.68 5.00
N GLN A 194 5.55 28.61 4.91
CA GLN A 194 5.27 27.87 3.67
C GLN A 194 3.81 27.99 3.21
N ASP A 195 3.00 28.76 3.93
CA ASP A 195 1.60 29.12 3.59
C ASP A 195 0.68 27.89 3.40
N PHE A 196 0.69 26.94 4.37
CA PHE A 196 -0.23 25.81 4.41
C PHE A 196 -1.07 25.80 5.69
N SER A 197 -2.24 25.18 5.62
CA SER A 197 -3.08 24.92 6.80
C SER A 197 -2.52 23.72 7.57
N LEU A 198 -2.21 23.92 8.87
CA LEU A 198 -1.75 22.85 9.76
C LEU A 198 -2.94 22.27 10.55
N VAL A 199 -3.07 20.95 10.56
CA VAL A 199 -4.03 20.21 11.39
C VAL A 199 -3.27 19.19 12.22
N LEU A 200 -3.44 19.19 13.53
CA LEU A 200 -2.95 18.11 14.38
C LEU A 200 -4.03 17.03 14.51
N MET A 201 -3.63 15.77 14.47
CA MET A 201 -4.58 14.67 14.60
C MET A 201 -4.02 13.55 15.47
N ILE A 202 -4.91 12.75 16.00
CA ILE A 202 -4.59 11.45 16.59
C ILE A 202 -5.47 10.38 15.94
N LEU A 203 -4.81 9.43 15.30
CA LEU A 203 -5.45 8.34 14.57
C LEU A 203 -6.02 7.29 15.53
N PRO A 204 -6.98 6.46 15.08
CA PRO A 204 -7.60 5.46 15.92
C PRO A 204 -6.61 4.37 16.32
N TYR A 205 -6.57 4.06 17.61
CA TYR A 205 -5.83 2.92 18.17
C TYR A 205 -6.36 2.61 19.58
N GLN A 206 -5.92 1.52 20.19
CA GLN A 206 -6.25 1.22 21.58
C GLN A 206 -5.46 2.16 22.53
N MET A 207 -6.04 3.34 22.78
CA MET A 207 -5.40 4.41 23.53
C MET A 207 -5.42 4.12 25.03
N LYS A 208 -4.34 4.44 25.74
CA LYS A 208 -4.27 4.40 27.20
C LYS A 208 -4.68 5.73 27.80
N ALA A 209 -5.20 5.68 29.04
CA ALA A 209 -5.62 6.89 29.76
C ALA A 209 -4.48 7.90 29.93
N GLU A 210 -3.28 7.42 30.22
CA GLU A 210 -2.08 8.26 30.36
C GLU A 210 -1.66 8.96 29.06
N ASP A 211 -1.91 8.35 27.91
CA ASP A 211 -1.65 8.95 26.60
C ASP A 211 -2.67 10.05 26.29
N GLN A 212 -3.95 9.79 26.59
CA GLN A 212 -5.04 10.73 26.34
C GLN A 212 -4.83 12.07 27.03
N VAL A 213 -4.44 12.07 28.31
CA VAL A 213 -4.23 13.33 29.05
C VAL A 213 -3.05 14.15 28.50
N ILE A 214 -2.05 13.48 27.91
CA ILE A 214 -0.93 14.14 27.21
C ILE A 214 -1.44 14.80 25.91
N TYR A 215 -2.21 14.07 25.11
CA TYR A 215 -2.79 14.63 23.88
C TYR A 215 -3.73 15.79 24.17
N ASN A 216 -4.54 15.71 25.24
CA ASN A 216 -5.42 16.80 25.64
C ASN A 216 -4.63 18.08 25.94
N GLY A 217 -3.47 17.97 26.61
CA GLY A 217 -2.60 19.12 26.86
C GLY A 217 -1.97 19.71 25.58
N ILE A 218 -1.68 18.87 24.59
CA ILE A 218 -1.20 19.32 23.29
C ILE A 218 -2.32 19.99 22.51
N PHE A 219 -3.52 19.43 22.49
CA PHE A 219 -4.68 20.02 21.83
C PHE A 219 -5.07 21.38 22.43
N GLU A 220 -5.03 21.50 23.75
CA GLU A 220 -5.26 22.80 24.42
C GLU A 220 -4.23 23.85 23.97
N TYR A 221 -2.95 23.48 23.93
CA TYR A 221 -1.88 24.38 23.48
C TYR A 221 -2.00 24.76 22.01
N ALA A 222 -2.31 23.80 21.14
CA ALA A 222 -2.49 24.01 19.70
C ALA A 222 -3.72 24.89 19.41
N ALA A 223 -4.85 24.64 20.10
CA ALA A 223 -6.06 25.43 19.97
C ALA A 223 -5.84 26.89 20.39
N ALA A 224 -5.03 27.15 21.42
CA ALA A 224 -4.65 28.51 21.81
C ALA A 224 -3.85 29.27 20.73
N LYS A 225 -3.25 28.53 19.78
CA LYS A 225 -2.56 29.08 18.60
C LYS A 225 -3.46 29.10 17.34
N GLY A 226 -4.73 28.72 17.47
CA GLY A 226 -5.65 28.66 16.33
C GLY A 226 -5.47 27.43 15.43
N ILE A 227 -4.74 26.41 15.89
CA ILE A 227 -4.52 25.17 15.13
C ILE A 227 -5.69 24.22 15.38
N GLU A 228 -6.25 23.69 14.29
CA GLU A 228 -7.31 22.70 14.36
C GLU A 228 -6.77 21.35 14.83
N CYS A 229 -7.57 20.64 15.64
CA CYS A 229 -7.20 19.35 16.21
C CYS A 229 -8.30 18.33 15.95
N LEU A 230 -7.95 17.15 15.44
CA LEU A 230 -8.86 16.05 15.14
C LEU A 230 -8.52 14.83 16.00
N ASN A 231 -9.53 14.27 16.67
CA ASN A 231 -9.38 13.06 17.46
C ASN A 231 -10.30 11.95 16.94
N PHE A 232 -9.70 10.93 16.32
CA PHE A 232 -10.41 9.81 15.71
C PHE A 232 -10.65 8.63 16.66
N ASN A 233 -10.40 8.79 17.94
CA ASN A 233 -10.70 7.77 18.95
C ASN A 233 -12.10 8.00 19.52
N ALA A 234 -13.06 7.18 19.12
CA ALA A 234 -14.48 7.35 19.41
C ALA A 234 -14.84 7.34 20.91
N SER A 235 -14.02 6.70 21.73
CA SER A 235 -14.23 6.61 23.19
C SER A 235 -13.53 7.72 23.99
N SER A 236 -12.78 8.60 23.33
CA SER A 236 -11.99 9.64 23.97
C SER A 236 -12.24 11.00 23.30
N GLY A 237 -12.15 12.06 24.06
CA GLY A 237 -12.28 13.39 23.52
C GLY A 237 -12.11 14.46 24.60
N SER A 238 -11.78 15.66 24.16
CA SER A 238 -11.66 16.85 25.03
C SER A 238 -12.45 18.01 24.43
N ALA A 239 -12.54 19.10 25.19
CA ALA A 239 -13.18 20.33 24.73
C ALA A 239 -12.47 20.91 23.47
N TYR A 240 -11.20 20.62 23.28
CA TYR A 240 -10.37 21.13 22.18
C TYR A 240 -10.30 20.20 20.98
N ALA A 241 -10.53 18.91 21.17
CA ALA A 241 -10.59 17.88 20.12
C ALA A 241 -11.66 16.84 20.51
N PRO A 242 -12.95 17.12 20.21
CA PRO A 242 -14.01 16.16 20.41
C PRO A 242 -13.74 14.86 19.64
N ALA A 243 -14.18 13.75 20.22
CA ALA A 243 -14.09 12.46 19.55
C ALA A 243 -14.87 12.46 18.23
N ILE A 244 -14.26 11.94 17.18
CA ILE A 244 -14.86 11.81 15.85
C ILE A 244 -15.21 10.34 15.64
N ASP A 245 -16.49 10.08 15.37
CA ASP A 245 -16.95 8.76 14.95
C ASP A 245 -16.82 8.60 13.43
N THR A 246 -15.96 7.72 13.00
CA THR A 246 -15.76 7.37 11.59
C THR A 246 -16.46 6.06 11.20
N GLY A 247 -17.26 5.48 12.09
CA GLY A 247 -17.96 4.21 11.87
C GLY A 247 -17.03 2.99 11.88
N LEU A 248 -15.89 3.07 12.56
CA LEU A 248 -14.96 1.95 12.69
C LEU A 248 -15.52 0.83 13.55
N ASP A 249 -15.36 -0.40 13.08
CA ASP A 249 -15.65 -1.63 13.81
C ASP A 249 -14.35 -2.19 14.41
N TYR A 250 -14.23 -2.12 15.71
CA TYR A 250 -13.04 -2.57 16.44
C TYR A 250 -12.80 -4.10 16.36
N THR A 251 -13.78 -4.86 15.85
CA THR A 251 -13.66 -6.30 15.64
C THR A 251 -13.25 -6.68 14.21
N ALA A 252 -13.26 -5.74 13.27
CA ALA A 252 -13.06 -5.99 11.86
C ALA A 252 -12.06 -5.04 11.17
N ASP A 253 -11.95 -3.79 11.64
CA ASP A 253 -11.24 -2.71 10.94
C ASP A 253 -9.79 -2.50 11.42
N PHE A 254 -9.32 -3.33 12.34
CA PHE A 254 -7.96 -3.24 12.88
C PHE A 254 -7.14 -4.49 12.55
N MET A 255 -5.84 -4.28 12.37
CA MET A 255 -4.86 -5.36 12.26
C MET A 255 -4.37 -5.81 13.65
N ASP A 256 -4.15 -4.86 14.53
CA ASP A 256 -3.68 -5.02 15.92
C ASP A 256 -4.10 -3.82 16.77
N HIS A 257 -3.62 -3.77 18.02
CA HIS A 257 -3.96 -2.70 18.98
C HIS A 257 -3.57 -1.28 18.55
N GLY A 258 -2.69 -1.14 17.57
CA GLY A 258 -2.15 0.15 17.14
C GLY A 258 -2.47 0.51 15.69
N HIS A 259 -2.97 -0.42 14.87
CA HIS A 259 -3.03 -0.20 13.44
C HIS A 259 -4.36 -0.60 12.84
N LEU A 260 -4.87 0.25 11.96
CA LEU A 260 -5.97 -0.10 11.07
C LEU A 260 -5.52 -1.13 10.03
N ASN A 261 -6.46 -1.93 9.56
CA ASN A 261 -6.31 -2.71 8.34
C ASN A 261 -6.90 -1.95 7.14
N ILE A 262 -6.92 -2.58 5.96
CA ILE A 262 -7.38 -1.96 4.72
C ILE A 262 -8.84 -1.44 4.83
N PHE A 263 -9.72 -2.16 5.55
CA PHE A 263 -11.13 -1.78 5.71
C PHE A 263 -11.27 -0.55 6.60
N GLY A 264 -10.53 -0.50 7.70
CA GLY A 264 -10.48 0.66 8.59
C GLY A 264 -9.84 1.88 7.92
N ALA A 265 -8.77 1.66 7.16
CA ALA A 265 -8.11 2.71 6.39
C ALA A 265 -9.04 3.32 5.32
N GLU A 266 -9.86 2.51 4.64
CA GLU A 266 -10.85 2.98 3.68
C GLU A 266 -11.90 3.88 4.34
N LYS A 267 -12.46 3.46 5.48
CA LYS A 267 -13.47 4.25 6.23
C LYS A 267 -12.91 5.60 6.67
N LEU A 268 -11.73 5.58 7.29
CA LEU A 268 -11.07 6.80 7.75
C LEU A 268 -10.72 7.74 6.58
N SER A 269 -10.17 7.20 5.49
CA SER A 269 -9.81 7.98 4.31
C SER A 269 -11.04 8.57 3.61
N THR A 270 -12.15 7.82 3.57
CA THR A 270 -13.44 8.33 3.06
C THR A 270 -13.92 9.51 3.89
N TRP A 271 -13.86 9.43 5.23
CA TRP A 271 -14.20 10.53 6.11
C TRP A 271 -13.29 11.74 5.88
N LEU A 272 -11.96 11.52 5.78
CA LEU A 272 -11.00 12.59 5.50
C LEU A 272 -11.25 13.24 4.14
N GLY A 273 -11.61 12.47 3.12
CA GLY A 273 -11.97 13.00 1.81
C GLY A 273 -13.20 13.93 1.84
N MET A 274 -14.23 13.59 2.63
CA MET A 274 -15.38 14.47 2.86
C MET A 274 -14.98 15.74 3.63
N TYR A 275 -14.24 15.59 4.70
CA TYR A 275 -13.76 16.70 5.52
C TYR A 275 -12.92 17.69 4.70
N LEU A 276 -11.99 17.19 3.88
CA LEU A 276 -11.15 18.02 3.02
C LEU A 276 -11.96 18.77 1.96
N ALA A 277 -12.91 18.11 1.32
CA ALA A 277 -13.77 18.73 0.30
C ALA A 277 -14.70 19.82 0.87
N GLU A 278 -15.12 19.72 2.13
CA GLU A 278 -15.97 20.72 2.79
C GLU A 278 -15.19 21.94 3.30
N ARG A 279 -13.92 21.77 3.65
CA ARG A 279 -13.13 22.77 4.37
C ARG A 279 -12.12 23.49 3.53
N TYR A 280 -11.62 22.84 2.49
CA TYR A 280 -10.50 23.36 1.68
C TYR A 280 -10.85 23.39 0.20
N ASP A 281 -10.40 24.44 -0.49
CA ASP A 281 -10.53 24.58 -1.95
C ASP A 281 -9.43 23.71 -2.63
N LEU A 282 -9.65 22.42 -2.67
CA LEU A 282 -8.77 21.45 -3.34
C LEU A 282 -9.32 21.13 -4.73
N ALA A 283 -8.42 21.10 -5.72
CA ALA A 283 -8.81 20.77 -7.08
C ALA A 283 -9.07 19.26 -7.24
N ASP A 284 -10.01 18.90 -8.11
CA ASP A 284 -10.13 17.54 -8.62
C ASP A 284 -9.16 17.40 -9.81
N HIS A 285 -8.11 16.60 -9.62
CA HIS A 285 -7.06 16.44 -10.63
C HIS A 285 -7.27 15.20 -11.53
N ARG A 286 -8.36 14.45 -11.36
CA ARG A 286 -8.65 13.29 -12.20
C ARG A 286 -8.80 13.69 -13.66
N GLY A 287 -8.16 12.91 -14.53
CA GLY A 287 -8.13 13.17 -15.97
C GLY A 287 -7.06 14.17 -16.43
N ASP A 288 -6.29 14.76 -15.52
CA ASP A 288 -5.09 15.53 -15.88
C ASP A 288 -3.90 14.55 -16.05
N PRO A 289 -3.32 14.44 -17.26
CA PRO A 289 -2.21 13.52 -17.53
C PRO A 289 -0.97 13.74 -16.66
N SER A 290 -0.81 14.95 -16.10
CA SER A 290 0.31 15.25 -15.20
C SER A 290 0.16 14.63 -13.81
N TYR A 291 -1.01 14.04 -13.50
CA TYR A 291 -1.30 13.30 -12.29
C TYR A 291 -1.45 11.78 -12.52
N ARG A 292 -1.03 11.27 -13.69
CA ARG A 292 -1.12 9.86 -14.06
C ARG A 292 -0.58 8.91 -12.97
N MET A 293 0.43 9.34 -12.23
CA MET A 293 0.99 8.54 -11.14
C MET A 293 -0.02 8.20 -10.03
N TRP A 294 -1.05 9.04 -9.81
CA TRP A 294 -2.14 8.71 -8.86
C TRP A 294 -3.14 7.73 -9.45
N ASP A 295 -3.44 7.83 -10.75
CA ASP A 295 -4.28 6.84 -11.44
C ASP A 295 -3.62 5.47 -11.41
N GLU A 296 -2.31 5.39 -11.70
CA GLU A 296 -1.51 4.15 -11.66
C GLU A 296 -1.43 3.58 -10.25
N SER A 297 -1.23 4.43 -9.24
CA SER A 297 -1.25 4.02 -7.82
C SER A 297 -2.59 3.41 -7.43
N ALA A 298 -3.68 4.09 -7.74
CA ALA A 298 -5.02 3.62 -7.40
C ALA A 298 -5.38 2.31 -8.12
N ALA A 299 -4.97 2.14 -9.38
CA ALA A 299 -5.13 0.90 -10.11
C ALA A 299 -4.34 -0.24 -9.45
N TYR A 300 -3.06 0.00 -9.13
CA TYR A 300 -2.18 -0.96 -8.46
C TYR A 300 -2.77 -1.44 -7.13
N GLN A 301 -3.17 -0.51 -6.25
CA GLN A 301 -3.75 -0.84 -4.95
C GLN A 301 -5.09 -1.59 -5.10
N GLY A 302 -5.90 -1.23 -6.10
CA GLY A 302 -7.15 -1.92 -6.42
C GLY A 302 -6.91 -3.37 -6.82
N HIS A 303 -5.95 -3.63 -7.70
CA HIS A 303 -5.55 -4.98 -8.10
C HIS A 303 -5.00 -5.78 -6.92
N LEU A 304 -4.10 -5.19 -6.14
CA LEU A 304 -3.55 -5.83 -4.95
C LEU A 304 -4.64 -6.24 -3.95
N ALA A 305 -5.62 -5.36 -3.70
CA ALA A 305 -6.75 -5.67 -2.81
C ALA A 305 -7.59 -6.85 -3.32
N LEU A 306 -7.88 -6.90 -4.61
CA LEU A 306 -8.61 -8.02 -5.21
C LEU A 306 -7.85 -9.33 -5.09
N TRP A 307 -6.51 -9.30 -5.23
CA TRP A 307 -5.67 -10.48 -5.06
C TRP A 307 -5.61 -10.97 -3.61
N GLU A 308 -5.37 -10.09 -2.67
CA GLU A 308 -5.31 -10.43 -1.24
C GLU A 308 -6.64 -10.97 -0.70
N MET A 309 -7.75 -10.59 -1.34
CA MET A 309 -9.08 -11.07 -0.99
C MET A 309 -9.52 -12.31 -1.79
N LEU A 310 -8.67 -12.86 -2.67
CA LEU A 310 -9.00 -14.09 -3.39
C LEU A 310 -9.30 -15.23 -2.43
N PRO A 311 -10.43 -15.94 -2.60
CA PRO A 311 -10.77 -17.03 -1.73
C PRO A 311 -9.74 -18.17 -1.84
N VAL A 312 -9.27 -18.67 -0.71
CA VAL A 312 -8.51 -19.92 -0.64
C VAL A 312 -9.52 -21.07 -0.82
N THR A 313 -9.78 -21.45 -2.07
CA THR A 313 -10.77 -22.49 -2.39
C THR A 313 -10.19 -23.51 -3.35
N GLY A 314 -10.60 -24.78 -3.19
CA GLY A 314 -10.38 -25.85 -4.16
C GLY A 314 -11.51 -25.95 -5.20
N ASP A 315 -12.55 -25.11 -5.10
CA ASP A 315 -13.66 -25.09 -6.06
C ASP A 315 -13.29 -24.30 -7.30
N PRO A 316 -13.25 -24.93 -8.50
CA PRO A 316 -12.84 -24.26 -9.74
C PRO A 316 -13.78 -23.11 -10.17
N VAL A 317 -15.07 -23.21 -9.86
CA VAL A 317 -16.08 -22.19 -10.23
C VAL A 317 -15.88 -20.91 -9.41
N SER A 318 -15.75 -21.06 -8.09
CA SER A 318 -15.49 -19.93 -7.19
C SER A 318 -14.17 -19.24 -7.52
N TYR A 319 -13.14 -20.01 -7.84
CA TYR A 319 -11.83 -19.48 -8.22
C TYR A 319 -11.89 -18.73 -9.55
N ALA A 320 -12.49 -19.34 -10.60
CA ALA A 320 -12.64 -18.70 -11.91
C ALA A 320 -13.47 -17.41 -11.83
N SER A 321 -14.52 -17.42 -11.00
CA SER A 321 -15.37 -16.23 -10.79
C SER A 321 -14.61 -15.10 -10.12
N ALA A 322 -13.78 -15.42 -9.14
CA ALA A 322 -12.96 -14.43 -8.44
C ALA A 322 -11.88 -13.81 -9.36
N ILE A 323 -11.17 -14.64 -10.14
CA ILE A 323 -10.20 -14.15 -11.13
C ILE A 323 -10.90 -13.31 -12.21
N GLY A 324 -12.04 -13.78 -12.72
CA GLY A 324 -12.80 -13.09 -13.76
C GLY A 324 -13.36 -11.73 -13.32
N ALA A 325 -13.36 -11.44 -12.02
CA ALA A 325 -13.73 -10.14 -11.46
C ALA A 325 -12.56 -9.14 -11.43
N ILE A 326 -11.31 -9.60 -11.59
CA ILE A 326 -10.13 -8.73 -11.63
C ILE A 326 -9.96 -8.25 -13.08
N PRO A 327 -10.04 -6.93 -13.34
CA PRO A 327 -9.90 -6.42 -14.69
C PRO A 327 -8.49 -6.64 -15.24
N ASP A 328 -8.39 -6.79 -16.55
CA ASP A 328 -7.14 -6.82 -17.31
C ASP A 328 -6.12 -7.91 -16.98
N VAL A 329 -6.41 -8.85 -16.09
CA VAL A 329 -5.54 -10.00 -15.84
C VAL A 329 -5.50 -10.95 -17.05
N GLU A 330 -4.36 -11.54 -17.28
CA GLU A 330 -4.15 -12.55 -18.31
C GLU A 330 -4.14 -13.94 -17.70
N THR A 331 -5.05 -14.79 -18.16
CA THR A 331 -5.22 -16.14 -17.63
C THR A 331 -4.75 -17.14 -18.67
N ILE A 332 -3.74 -17.92 -18.31
CA ILE A 332 -3.18 -18.97 -19.16
C ILE A 332 -3.82 -20.29 -18.72
N LEU A 333 -4.67 -20.83 -19.58
CA LEU A 333 -5.42 -22.06 -19.38
C LEU A 333 -4.75 -23.18 -20.17
N THR A 334 -4.42 -24.26 -19.50
CA THR A 334 -3.75 -25.40 -20.15
C THR A 334 -4.51 -26.69 -19.80
N VAL A 335 -4.83 -27.45 -20.82
CA VAL A 335 -5.50 -28.75 -20.76
C VAL A 335 -4.59 -29.79 -21.43
N PRO A 336 -4.45 -31.02 -20.86
CA PRO A 336 -3.62 -32.06 -21.46
C PRO A 336 -3.94 -32.33 -22.94
N ALA A 337 -2.95 -32.80 -23.69
CA ALA A 337 -3.06 -33.02 -25.13
C ALA A 337 -4.18 -33.99 -25.55
N GLN A 338 -4.63 -34.86 -24.65
CA GLN A 338 -5.75 -35.77 -24.86
C GLN A 338 -7.13 -35.18 -24.51
N GLY A 339 -7.18 -33.93 -24.10
CA GLY A 339 -8.36 -33.30 -23.53
C GLY A 339 -8.52 -33.62 -22.03
N LEU A 340 -9.60 -33.09 -21.45
CA LEU A 340 -9.96 -33.40 -20.07
C LEU A 340 -10.46 -34.84 -19.93
N PRO A 341 -10.19 -35.52 -18.80
CA PRO A 341 -10.76 -36.84 -18.52
C PRO A 341 -12.29 -36.85 -18.60
N GLY A 342 -12.87 -37.99 -19.02
CA GLY A 342 -14.33 -38.09 -19.17
C GLY A 342 -15.12 -38.05 -17.84
N ASP A 343 -14.44 -38.16 -16.73
CA ASP A 343 -14.96 -38.07 -15.36
C ASP A 343 -14.63 -36.74 -14.67
N ILE A 344 -14.09 -35.76 -15.44
CA ILE A 344 -13.81 -34.42 -14.91
C ILE A 344 -15.09 -33.77 -14.36
N SER A 345 -14.97 -33.00 -13.30
CA SER A 345 -16.12 -32.35 -12.68
C SER A 345 -16.76 -31.30 -13.59
N ASP A 346 -18.09 -31.19 -13.56
CA ASP A 346 -18.84 -30.13 -14.25
C ASP A 346 -18.36 -28.74 -13.85
N GLY A 347 -17.80 -28.60 -12.63
CA GLY A 347 -17.20 -27.37 -12.12
C GLY A 347 -16.01 -26.89 -12.95
N VAL A 348 -15.15 -27.80 -13.43
CA VAL A 348 -14.01 -27.46 -14.29
C VAL A 348 -14.47 -26.95 -15.64
N LEU A 349 -15.47 -27.60 -16.22
CA LEU A 349 -16.07 -27.15 -17.50
C LEU A 349 -16.71 -25.76 -17.36
N HIS A 350 -17.39 -25.53 -16.24
CA HIS A 350 -18.00 -24.22 -15.95
C HIS A 350 -16.95 -23.14 -15.70
N ALA A 351 -15.83 -23.47 -15.04
CA ALA A 351 -14.72 -22.56 -14.84
C ALA A 351 -14.10 -22.08 -16.16
N LEU A 352 -13.94 -22.98 -17.13
CA LEU A 352 -13.48 -22.64 -18.48
C LEU A 352 -14.44 -21.66 -19.18
N ASP A 353 -15.75 -21.88 -19.07
CA ASP A 353 -16.78 -20.98 -19.64
C ASP A 353 -16.75 -19.59 -18.97
N ILE A 354 -16.65 -19.54 -17.64
CA ILE A 354 -16.52 -18.27 -16.89
C ILE A 354 -15.33 -17.46 -17.38
N LEU A 355 -14.18 -18.10 -17.59
CA LEU A 355 -12.95 -17.45 -18.04
C LEU A 355 -12.96 -17.14 -19.56
N GLY A 356 -13.92 -17.62 -20.32
CA GLY A 356 -14.05 -17.36 -21.75
C GLY A 356 -13.18 -18.25 -22.63
N ALA A 357 -12.79 -19.43 -22.13
CA ALA A 357 -12.03 -20.40 -22.92
C ALA A 357 -12.87 -20.98 -24.06
N PRO A 358 -12.25 -21.33 -25.23
CA PRO A 358 -12.96 -22.03 -26.30
C PRO A 358 -13.40 -23.43 -25.85
N GLN A 359 -14.58 -23.86 -26.29
CA GLN A 359 -15.14 -25.16 -25.90
C GLN A 359 -14.26 -26.35 -26.34
N GLU A 360 -13.56 -26.18 -27.45
CA GLU A 360 -12.62 -27.16 -28.01
C GLU A 360 -11.46 -27.45 -27.05
N LEU A 361 -11.06 -26.49 -26.20
CA LEU A 361 -9.95 -26.66 -25.25
C LEU A 361 -10.21 -27.86 -24.31
N ALA A 362 -11.42 -28.00 -23.81
CA ALA A 362 -11.78 -29.13 -22.92
C ALA A 362 -11.73 -30.49 -23.63
N GLN A 363 -12.06 -30.53 -24.93
CA GLN A 363 -12.20 -31.77 -25.70
C GLN A 363 -10.89 -32.26 -26.28
N SER A 364 -10.08 -31.33 -26.83
CA SER A 364 -8.88 -31.63 -27.60
C SER A 364 -7.59 -31.25 -26.92
N GLY A 365 -7.69 -30.59 -25.77
CA GLY A 365 -6.51 -30.07 -25.07
C GLY A 365 -5.86 -28.90 -25.77
N GLY A 366 -4.84 -28.36 -25.15
CA GLY A 366 -4.09 -27.20 -25.67
C GLY A 366 -3.78 -26.16 -24.60
N THR A 367 -3.33 -24.99 -25.07
CA THR A 367 -3.09 -23.83 -24.23
C THR A 367 -3.80 -22.62 -24.79
N CYS A 368 -4.58 -21.95 -23.97
CA CYS A 368 -5.33 -20.75 -24.31
C CYS A 368 -4.95 -19.62 -23.38
N ILE A 369 -4.70 -18.43 -23.92
CA ILE A 369 -4.46 -17.20 -23.15
C ILE A 369 -5.69 -16.32 -23.33
N VAL A 370 -6.29 -15.93 -22.21
CA VAL A 370 -7.53 -15.16 -22.14
C VAL A 370 -7.34 -13.91 -21.32
N LYS A 371 -7.92 -12.80 -21.75
CA LYS A 371 -8.00 -11.52 -21.04
C LYS A 371 -9.42 -10.97 -21.15
N ASN A 372 -10.04 -10.61 -20.04
CA ASN A 372 -11.43 -10.09 -20.04
C ASN A 372 -12.42 -10.97 -20.83
N ARG A 373 -12.28 -12.30 -20.75
CA ARG A 373 -13.04 -13.31 -21.50
C ARG A 373 -12.78 -13.33 -23.03
N GLU A 374 -11.80 -12.58 -23.52
CA GLU A 374 -11.38 -12.61 -24.90
C GLU A 374 -10.13 -13.47 -25.09
N VAL A 375 -10.15 -14.35 -26.07
CA VAL A 375 -9.02 -15.21 -26.41
C VAL A 375 -7.95 -14.40 -27.13
N LEU A 376 -6.81 -14.21 -26.50
CA LEU A 376 -5.65 -13.53 -27.08
C LEU A 376 -4.83 -14.48 -27.97
N ALA A 377 -4.66 -15.73 -27.54
CA ALA A 377 -3.93 -16.75 -28.27
C ALA A 377 -4.46 -18.14 -27.90
N TYR A 378 -4.45 -19.06 -28.85
CA TYR A 378 -4.87 -20.45 -28.66
C TYR A 378 -4.01 -21.42 -29.46
N LEU A 379 -3.37 -22.36 -28.77
CA LEU A 379 -2.70 -23.50 -29.34
C LEU A 379 -3.60 -24.71 -29.23
N ASP A 380 -4.24 -25.08 -30.34
CA ASP A 380 -5.12 -26.24 -30.44
C ASP A 380 -4.31 -27.52 -30.71
N ASN A 381 -4.56 -28.57 -29.95
CA ASN A 381 -3.92 -29.86 -30.13
C ASN A 381 -4.53 -30.71 -31.27
N THR A 382 -5.66 -30.33 -31.83
CA THR A 382 -6.25 -31.00 -33.00
C THR A 382 -5.47 -30.76 -34.29
N ASP A 383 -4.73 -29.65 -34.34
CA ASP A 383 -3.92 -29.36 -35.53
C ASP A 383 -2.80 -30.38 -35.68
N LYS A 384 -2.80 -31.08 -36.80
CA LYS A 384 -1.79 -32.09 -37.14
C LYS A 384 -0.42 -31.49 -37.51
N GLN A 385 -0.26 -30.18 -37.41
CA GLN A 385 1.02 -29.54 -37.62
C GLN A 385 2.00 -29.92 -36.49
N LYS A 386 3.02 -30.63 -36.84
CA LYS A 386 4.17 -30.90 -35.96
C LYS A 386 4.87 -29.57 -35.71
N ASN A 387 5.15 -29.27 -34.41
CA ASN A 387 5.82 -28.06 -33.96
C ASN A 387 4.95 -26.77 -34.08
N ALA A 388 3.65 -26.86 -33.79
CA ALA A 388 2.83 -25.66 -33.60
C ALA A 388 3.22 -24.96 -32.29
N SER A 389 3.30 -23.65 -32.30
CA SER A 389 3.58 -22.85 -31.09
C SER A 389 2.86 -21.52 -31.10
N ILE A 390 2.60 -21.00 -29.92
CA ILE A 390 2.15 -19.63 -29.68
C ILE A 390 3.13 -18.95 -28.73
N SER A 391 3.32 -17.66 -28.90
CA SER A 391 4.05 -16.81 -27.97
C SER A 391 3.31 -15.52 -27.80
N LEU A 392 3.27 -15.04 -26.56
CA LEU A 392 2.69 -13.74 -26.20
C LEU A 392 3.64 -13.03 -25.22
N ASP A 393 3.96 -11.79 -25.52
CA ASP A 393 4.61 -10.88 -24.56
C ASP A 393 3.51 -10.34 -23.64
N LEU A 394 3.62 -10.68 -22.37
CA LEU A 394 2.67 -10.23 -21.33
C LEU A 394 2.96 -8.77 -20.94
N ASP A 395 4.25 -8.46 -20.90
CA ASP A 395 4.76 -7.09 -20.75
C ASP A 395 6.18 -6.97 -21.35
N CYS A 396 6.93 -5.90 -20.99
CA CYS A 396 8.30 -5.68 -21.46
C CYS A 396 9.32 -6.71 -20.93
N PHE A 397 8.96 -7.48 -19.89
CA PHE A 397 9.86 -8.37 -19.16
C PHE A 397 9.40 -9.82 -19.19
N HIS A 398 8.09 -10.06 -19.28
CA HIS A 398 7.48 -11.38 -19.13
C HIS A 398 6.88 -11.90 -20.43
N THR A 399 7.14 -13.17 -20.71
CA THR A 399 6.64 -13.86 -21.89
C THR A 399 6.03 -15.20 -21.53
N ILE A 400 4.97 -15.58 -22.25
CA ILE A 400 4.44 -16.93 -22.26
C ILE A 400 4.67 -17.57 -23.62
N HIS A 401 5.14 -18.80 -23.59
CA HIS A 401 5.33 -19.60 -24.80
C HIS A 401 4.72 -20.97 -24.59
N ALA A 402 3.91 -21.41 -25.53
CA ALA A 402 3.40 -22.78 -25.54
C ALA A 402 3.70 -23.43 -26.89
N GLU A 403 4.17 -24.67 -26.85
CA GLU A 403 4.49 -25.44 -28.04
C GLU A 403 4.02 -26.89 -27.92
N LYS A 404 3.77 -27.49 -29.08
CA LYS A 404 3.53 -28.91 -29.24
C LYS A 404 4.72 -29.53 -29.96
N THR A 405 5.39 -30.43 -29.27
CA THR A 405 6.55 -31.13 -29.84
C THR A 405 6.14 -32.13 -30.92
N ALA A 406 7.13 -32.62 -31.71
CA ALA A 406 6.92 -33.66 -32.73
C ALA A 406 6.37 -34.98 -32.15
N ASP A 407 6.64 -35.25 -30.88
CA ASP A 407 6.18 -36.44 -30.14
C ASP A 407 4.79 -36.25 -29.52
N GLY A 408 4.21 -35.06 -29.70
CA GLY A 408 2.88 -34.71 -29.18
C GLY A 408 2.86 -34.21 -27.72
N GLU A 409 4.04 -33.99 -27.13
CA GLU A 409 4.16 -33.39 -25.81
C GLU A 409 3.81 -31.88 -25.89
N GLN A 410 3.05 -31.41 -24.93
CA GLN A 410 2.74 -29.99 -24.75
C GLN A 410 3.69 -29.39 -23.72
N ILE A 411 4.36 -28.32 -24.11
CA ILE A 411 5.28 -27.58 -23.26
C ILE A 411 4.76 -26.16 -23.12
N VAL A 412 4.66 -25.68 -21.89
CA VAL A 412 4.31 -24.29 -21.59
C VAL A 412 5.42 -23.69 -20.75
N LEU A 413 5.93 -22.56 -21.22
CA LEU A 413 7.03 -21.83 -20.60
C LEU A 413 6.54 -20.44 -20.18
N PHE A 414 6.85 -20.06 -18.96
CA PHE A 414 6.79 -18.67 -18.48
C PHE A 414 8.22 -18.21 -18.25
N ASP A 415 8.66 -17.16 -18.94
CA ASP A 415 10.03 -16.63 -18.88
C ASP A 415 11.13 -17.70 -19.10
N ARG A 416 10.87 -18.65 -19.99
CA ARG A 416 11.72 -19.82 -20.28
C ARG A 416 11.74 -20.90 -19.22
N GLU A 417 11.01 -20.73 -18.10
CA GLU A 417 10.81 -21.79 -17.12
C GLU A 417 9.58 -22.62 -17.48
N ARG A 418 9.73 -23.94 -17.47
CA ARG A 418 8.62 -24.84 -17.75
C ARG A 418 7.62 -24.85 -16.59
N ILE A 419 6.38 -24.55 -16.93
CA ILE A 419 5.23 -24.66 -16.04
C ILE A 419 4.34 -25.84 -16.47
N PHE A 420 3.46 -26.32 -15.59
CA PHE A 420 2.56 -27.46 -15.87
C PHE A 420 3.31 -28.76 -16.27
N LEU A 421 4.24 -29.21 -15.42
CA LEU A 421 5.11 -30.35 -15.67
C LEU A 421 4.33 -31.67 -15.80
N GLU A 422 3.33 -31.90 -14.96
CA GLU A 422 2.45 -33.08 -14.96
C GLU A 422 1.01 -32.60 -14.83
N LEU A 423 0.28 -32.56 -15.93
CA LEU A 423 -1.08 -32.05 -15.98
C LEU A 423 -2.06 -33.19 -16.26
N ASN A 424 -2.96 -33.47 -15.29
CA ASN A 424 -4.03 -34.48 -15.43
C ASN A 424 -5.43 -33.85 -15.58
N GLY A 425 -5.54 -32.53 -15.45
CA GLY A 425 -6.78 -31.77 -15.52
C GLY A 425 -6.55 -30.36 -16.08
N LEU A 426 -7.19 -29.37 -15.51
CA LEU A 426 -7.07 -27.98 -15.90
C LEU A 426 -5.94 -27.28 -15.11
N GLY A 427 -4.91 -26.79 -15.78
CA GLY A 427 -3.93 -25.86 -15.22
C GLY A 427 -4.34 -24.41 -15.51
N ILE A 428 -4.31 -23.58 -14.49
CA ILE A 428 -4.56 -22.15 -14.56
C ILE A 428 -3.34 -21.41 -14.02
N LEU A 429 -2.75 -20.54 -14.83
CA LEU A 429 -1.77 -19.56 -14.37
C LEU A 429 -2.35 -18.18 -14.62
N VAL A 430 -2.22 -17.29 -13.62
CA VAL A 430 -2.71 -15.92 -13.71
C VAL A 430 -1.55 -14.95 -13.64
N TYR A 431 -1.51 -14.05 -14.62
CA TYR A 431 -0.58 -12.95 -14.69
C TYR A 431 -1.34 -11.62 -14.61
N ASP A 432 -0.84 -10.72 -13.77
CA ASP A 432 -1.42 -9.38 -13.63
C ASP A 432 -0.46 -8.33 -14.21
N PRO A 433 -0.77 -7.73 -15.37
CA PRO A 433 0.10 -6.74 -16.01
C PRO A 433 0.16 -5.40 -15.24
N VAL A 434 -0.81 -5.13 -14.36
CA VAL A 434 -0.80 -3.93 -13.50
C VAL A 434 0.18 -4.11 -12.36
N LEU A 435 0.19 -5.30 -11.74
CA LEU A 435 1.14 -5.64 -10.69
C LEU A 435 2.51 -6.06 -11.26
N GLY A 436 2.56 -6.44 -12.55
CA GLY A 436 3.78 -6.91 -13.21
C GLY A 436 4.28 -8.26 -12.67
N GLU A 437 3.37 -9.13 -12.22
CA GLU A 437 3.72 -10.36 -11.52
C GLU A 437 2.86 -11.56 -11.94
N LYS A 438 3.48 -12.75 -11.89
CA LYS A 438 2.79 -14.02 -11.88
C LYS A 438 2.21 -14.24 -10.47
N LEU A 439 0.89 -14.23 -10.36
CA LEU A 439 0.22 -14.14 -9.07
C LEU A 439 -0.22 -15.47 -8.52
N ASP A 440 -0.71 -16.37 -9.36
CA ASP A 440 -1.16 -17.69 -8.89
C ASP A 440 -1.03 -18.75 -9.99
N MET A 441 -0.88 -19.99 -9.57
CA MET A 441 -0.90 -21.16 -10.45
C MET A 441 -1.62 -22.30 -9.74
N ARG A 442 -2.73 -22.77 -10.33
CA ARG A 442 -3.57 -23.85 -9.76
C ARG A 442 -3.85 -24.95 -10.75
N PHE A 443 -4.19 -26.11 -10.17
CA PHE A 443 -4.57 -27.32 -10.89
C PHE A 443 -5.92 -27.80 -10.38
N PHE A 444 -6.79 -28.20 -11.29
CA PHE A 444 -8.11 -28.74 -11.02
C PHE A 444 -8.28 -30.05 -11.77
N GLU A 445 -8.53 -31.14 -11.01
CA GLU A 445 -8.76 -32.49 -11.51
C GLU A 445 -10.23 -32.87 -11.55
#